data_0ace87d1747fcf150fd636248d9af369
#
_entry.id   0ace87d1747fcf150fd636248d9af369
#
_cell.length_a   1.000
_cell.length_b   1.000
_cell.length_c   1.000
_cell.angle_alpha   90.00
_cell.angle_beta   90.00
_cell.angle_gamma   90.00
#
_symmetry.space_group_name_H-M   'P 1'
#
loop_
_entity.id
_entity.type
_entity.pdbx_description
1 polymer ?
#
loop_
_entity_poly.entity_id
_entity_poly.type
_entity_poly.pdbx_seq_one_letter_code
_entity_poly.pdbx_strand_id
1 'polypeptide(L)'
;LEKNGLGDIQPIELPVGQHVPSIAAGQIDAVYTLEPTGTIGKVKGITRILETGVISKYVLDDAEAPWFGGTASVVSTLIKSRPADVKKYVAAYAKGVDFVRKNPEESRKSLDGFTAIDESIVKEVPLANFVMYNEFKPSDIAFFQKFFDVFTDRKIFTKKLDVKSLIYTG
;
A
#
# COMPACT_ATOMS: atom_id res chain seq x y z
N LEU A 1 19.17 0.43 -0.25
CA LEU A 1 20.41 -0.28 0.09
C LEU A 1 21.62 0.61 -0.19
N GLU A 2 21.88 1.00 -1.43
CA GLU A 2 22.99 1.86 -1.86
C GLU A 2 23.13 3.15 -1.03
N LYS A 3 22.02 3.85 -0.78
CA LYS A 3 21.95 5.09 0.02
C LYS A 3 22.50 4.92 1.46
N ASN A 4 22.54 3.69 1.96
CA ASN A 4 22.98 3.35 3.30
C ASN A 4 24.27 2.49 3.30
N GLY A 5 25.00 2.44 2.19
CA GLY A 5 26.27 1.70 2.10
C GLY A 5 26.15 0.18 2.14
N LEU A 6 24.96 -0.35 1.86
CA LEU A 6 24.68 -1.79 1.91
C LEU A 6 24.80 -2.42 0.50
N GLY A 7 25.95 -2.23 -0.14
CA GLY A 7 26.22 -2.71 -1.51
C GLY A 7 26.36 -4.23 -1.63
N ASP A 8 26.71 -4.91 -0.54
CA ASP A 8 26.96 -6.36 -0.54
C ASP A 8 25.69 -7.22 -0.45
N ILE A 9 24.54 -6.58 -0.24
CA ILE A 9 23.26 -7.29 -0.22
C ILE A 9 22.81 -7.57 -1.64
N GLN A 10 22.51 -8.84 -1.93
CA GLN A 10 21.95 -9.26 -3.21
C GLN A 10 20.40 -9.23 -3.18
N PRO A 11 19.75 -8.23 -3.78
CA PRO A 11 18.30 -8.19 -3.84
C PRO A 11 17.79 -9.24 -4.83
N ILE A 12 16.79 -10.00 -4.39
CA ILE A 12 16.07 -10.98 -5.21
C ILE A 12 14.62 -10.55 -5.29
N GLU A 13 14.06 -10.48 -6.49
CA GLU A 13 12.65 -10.20 -6.69
C GLU A 13 11.85 -11.51 -6.58
N LEU A 14 10.85 -11.52 -5.69
CA LEU A 14 9.96 -12.64 -5.47
C LEU A 14 8.50 -12.16 -5.44
N PRO A 15 7.55 -12.95 -5.93
CA PRO A 15 6.13 -12.71 -5.70
C PRO A 15 5.83 -12.65 -4.20
N VAL A 16 4.97 -11.74 -3.76
CA VAL A 16 4.64 -11.52 -2.34
C VAL A 16 4.24 -12.82 -1.62
N GLY A 17 3.48 -13.70 -2.30
CA GLY A 17 3.08 -15.00 -1.75
C GLY A 17 4.24 -15.96 -1.49
N GLN A 18 5.43 -15.73 -2.05
CA GLN A 18 6.63 -16.56 -1.86
C GLN A 18 7.54 -16.04 -0.73
N HIS A 19 7.29 -14.86 -0.19
CA HIS A 19 8.16 -14.23 0.80
C HIS A 19 8.32 -15.09 2.06
N VAL A 20 7.23 -15.43 2.72
CA VAL A 20 7.26 -16.25 3.95
C VAL A 20 7.74 -17.69 3.69
N PRO A 21 7.25 -18.38 2.65
CA PRO A 21 7.79 -19.71 2.28
C PRO A 21 9.30 -19.70 2.03
N SER A 22 9.84 -18.71 1.33
CA SER A 22 11.28 -18.65 1.01
C SER A 22 12.15 -18.41 2.26
N ILE A 23 11.67 -17.61 3.23
CA ILE A 23 12.36 -17.48 4.53
C ILE A 23 12.28 -18.81 5.30
N ALA A 24 11.12 -19.47 5.35
CA ALA A 24 10.97 -20.74 6.01
C ALA A 24 11.89 -21.84 5.44
N ALA A 25 12.13 -21.79 4.14
CA ALA A 25 13.03 -22.71 3.44
C ALA A 25 14.52 -22.30 3.52
N GLY A 26 14.86 -21.19 4.16
CA GLY A 26 16.25 -20.68 4.24
C GLY A 26 16.81 -20.19 2.90
N GLN A 27 15.96 -19.87 1.93
CA GLN A 27 16.38 -19.37 0.62
C GLN A 27 16.72 -17.87 0.63
N ILE A 28 16.16 -17.13 1.56
CA ILE A 28 16.41 -15.72 1.79
C ILE A 28 16.48 -15.44 3.30
N ASP A 29 17.26 -14.45 3.71
CA ASP A 29 17.49 -14.10 5.11
C ASP A 29 16.50 -13.04 5.63
N ALA A 30 16.06 -12.13 4.76
CA ALA A 30 15.14 -11.06 5.08
C ALA A 30 14.32 -10.67 3.85
N VAL A 31 13.18 -10.00 4.06
CA VAL A 31 12.32 -9.55 2.98
C VAL A 31 11.67 -8.20 3.32
N TYR A 32 11.57 -7.35 2.32
CA TYR A 32 10.60 -6.27 2.32
C TYR A 32 9.25 -6.82 1.81
N THR A 33 8.23 -6.71 2.63
CA THR A 33 6.91 -7.26 2.29
C THR A 33 5.78 -6.29 2.65
N LEU A 34 4.57 -6.66 2.30
CA LEU A 34 3.34 -5.92 2.56
C LEU A 34 2.44 -6.71 3.51
N GLU A 35 1.49 -6.05 4.14
CA GLU A 35 0.42 -6.73 4.86
C GLU A 35 -0.56 -7.39 3.85
N PRO A 36 -1.13 -8.55 4.18
CA PRO A 36 -1.04 -9.28 5.44
C PRO A 36 0.17 -10.22 5.57
N THR A 37 1.06 -10.27 4.59
CA THR A 37 2.17 -11.25 4.54
C THR A 37 3.12 -11.08 5.73
N GLY A 38 3.41 -9.86 6.16
CA GLY A 38 4.22 -9.59 7.34
C GLY A 38 3.60 -10.20 8.60
N THR A 39 2.31 -9.98 8.82
CA THR A 39 1.56 -10.54 9.95
C THR A 39 1.48 -12.06 9.86
N ILE A 40 1.23 -12.65 8.70
CA ILE A 40 1.21 -14.11 8.50
C ILE A 40 2.53 -14.75 8.96
N GLY A 41 3.65 -14.21 8.53
CA GLY A 41 4.96 -14.73 8.90
C GLY A 41 5.22 -14.63 10.40
N LYS A 42 4.84 -13.51 11.01
CA LYS A 42 4.93 -13.29 12.47
C LYS A 42 4.07 -14.28 13.25
N VAL A 43 2.80 -14.42 12.93
CA VAL A 43 1.85 -15.31 13.62
C VAL A 43 2.28 -16.78 13.53
N LYS A 44 2.81 -17.18 12.38
CA LYS A 44 3.35 -18.54 12.18
C LYS A 44 4.71 -18.76 12.85
N GLY A 45 5.29 -17.77 13.51
CA GLY A 45 6.60 -17.87 14.15
C GLY A 45 7.78 -18.05 13.19
N ILE A 46 7.57 -17.78 11.87
CA ILE A 46 8.59 -17.92 10.84
C ILE A 46 9.45 -16.66 10.74
N THR A 47 8.83 -15.49 10.93
CA THR A 47 9.50 -14.20 10.81
C THR A 47 9.26 -13.32 12.03
N ARG A 48 10.07 -12.28 12.15
CA ARG A 48 9.80 -11.13 13.03
C ARG A 48 9.79 -9.85 12.19
N ILE A 49 8.91 -8.93 12.52
CA ILE A 49 8.90 -7.61 11.89
C ILE A 49 10.03 -6.80 12.52
N LEU A 50 10.99 -6.38 11.70
CA LEU A 50 12.12 -5.56 12.15
C LEU A 50 11.75 -4.08 12.16
N GLU A 51 11.03 -3.63 11.14
CA GLU A 51 10.64 -2.24 10.97
C GLU A 51 9.39 -2.14 10.10
N THR A 52 8.59 -1.10 10.36
CA THR A 52 7.42 -0.71 9.55
C THR A 52 7.61 0.71 9.02
N GLY A 53 6.81 1.11 8.03
CA GLY A 53 6.88 2.47 7.46
C GLY A 53 8.17 2.76 6.70
N VAL A 54 8.87 1.73 6.22
CA VAL A 54 10.18 1.87 5.56
C VAL A 54 10.16 2.75 4.32
N ILE A 55 9.06 2.79 3.57
CA ILE A 55 8.92 3.69 2.42
C ILE A 55 8.90 5.15 2.87
N SER A 56 8.07 5.46 3.85
CA SER A 56 7.98 6.81 4.41
C SER A 56 9.35 7.27 4.92
N LYS A 57 9.98 6.48 5.76
CA LYS A 57 11.23 6.81 6.42
C LYS A 57 12.43 6.89 5.47
N TYR A 58 12.61 5.91 4.57
CA TYR A 58 13.85 5.77 3.79
C TYR A 58 13.73 6.19 2.32
N VAL A 59 12.52 6.28 1.78
CA VAL A 59 12.30 6.72 0.40
C VAL A 59 11.75 8.14 0.37
N LEU A 60 10.80 8.43 1.26
CA LEU A 60 10.22 9.77 1.35
C LEU A 60 10.99 10.71 2.31
N ASP A 61 11.94 10.17 3.07
CA ASP A 61 12.77 10.89 4.05
C ASP A 61 11.94 11.59 5.16
N ASP A 62 10.77 11.04 5.48
CA ASP A 62 9.89 11.54 6.52
C ASP A 62 9.08 10.36 7.08
N ALA A 63 9.31 9.98 8.34
CA ALA A 63 8.65 8.85 8.97
C ALA A 63 7.12 9.01 9.10
N GLU A 64 6.63 10.24 9.12
CA GLU A 64 5.21 10.57 9.18
C GLU A 64 4.57 10.77 7.79
N ALA A 65 5.36 10.69 6.72
CA ALA A 65 4.84 10.81 5.38
C ALA A 65 3.83 9.68 5.08
N PRO A 66 2.65 9.99 4.53
CA PRO A 66 1.72 8.97 4.11
C PRO A 66 2.30 8.21 2.90
N TRP A 67 2.17 6.89 2.93
CA TRP A 67 2.47 6.05 1.77
C TRP A 67 1.20 5.45 1.21
N PHE A 68 0.91 5.81 -0.03
CA PHE A 68 -0.27 5.33 -0.75
C PHE A 68 0.08 4.08 -1.56
N GLY A 69 0.30 2.96 -0.87
CA GLY A 69 0.67 1.67 -1.48
C GLY A 69 -0.48 0.95 -2.18
N GLY A 70 -1.72 1.37 -1.93
CA GLY A 70 -2.91 0.86 -2.60
C GLY A 70 -3.90 1.98 -2.86
N THR A 71 -4.52 1.97 -4.04
CA THR A 71 -5.49 2.98 -4.44
C THR A 71 -6.71 2.35 -5.12
N ALA A 72 -7.88 2.92 -4.87
CA ALA A 72 -9.04 2.66 -5.73
C ALA A 72 -8.85 3.48 -7.02
N SER A 73 -8.86 2.81 -8.16
CA SER A 73 -8.63 3.45 -9.45
C SER A 73 -9.81 3.30 -10.38
N VAL A 74 -10.10 4.35 -11.14
CA VAL A 74 -11.14 4.35 -12.17
C VAL A 74 -10.51 4.75 -13.50
N VAL A 75 -10.76 3.98 -14.55
CA VAL A 75 -10.21 4.27 -15.86
C VAL A 75 -10.78 5.57 -16.46
N SER A 76 -9.92 6.39 -17.05
CA SER A 76 -10.30 7.70 -17.58
C SER A 76 -11.41 7.65 -18.64
N THR A 77 -11.49 6.57 -19.41
CA THR A 77 -12.57 6.36 -20.37
C THR A 77 -13.94 6.24 -19.71
N LEU A 78 -14.02 5.56 -18.55
CA LEU A 78 -15.26 5.44 -17.79
C LEU A 78 -15.67 6.78 -17.18
N ILE A 79 -14.71 7.55 -16.66
CA ILE A 79 -14.98 8.89 -16.13
C ILE A 79 -15.61 9.78 -17.20
N LYS A 80 -15.10 9.71 -18.44
CA LYS A 80 -15.61 10.51 -19.56
C LYS A 80 -16.95 10.03 -20.10
N SER A 81 -17.15 8.71 -20.23
CA SER A 81 -18.36 8.14 -20.86
C SER A 81 -19.53 7.97 -19.89
N ARG A 82 -19.26 7.77 -18.59
CA ARG A 82 -20.29 7.49 -17.58
C ARG A 82 -20.04 8.27 -16.27
N PRO A 83 -19.92 9.59 -16.30
CA PRO A 83 -19.57 10.40 -15.13
C PRO A 83 -20.54 10.25 -13.96
N ALA A 84 -21.85 10.09 -14.25
CA ALA A 84 -22.86 9.91 -13.22
C ALA A 84 -22.68 8.58 -12.45
N ASP A 85 -22.25 7.52 -13.13
CA ASP A 85 -22.03 6.23 -12.48
C ASP A 85 -20.72 6.26 -11.66
N VAL A 86 -19.68 6.95 -12.15
CA VAL A 86 -18.46 7.17 -11.39
C VAL A 86 -18.75 7.94 -10.11
N LYS A 87 -19.58 8.98 -10.15
CA LYS A 87 -20.03 9.71 -8.95
C LYS A 87 -20.74 8.80 -7.94
N LYS A 88 -21.62 7.93 -8.41
CA LYS A 88 -22.30 6.95 -7.55
C LYS A 88 -21.31 5.96 -6.92
N TYR A 89 -20.37 5.47 -7.71
CA TYR A 89 -19.32 4.57 -7.23
C TYR A 89 -18.46 5.23 -6.15
N VAL A 90 -17.97 6.44 -6.41
CA VAL A 90 -17.15 7.20 -5.44
C VAL A 90 -17.94 7.47 -4.15
N ALA A 91 -19.23 7.83 -4.26
CA ALA A 91 -20.08 8.05 -3.10
C ALA A 91 -20.32 6.75 -2.28
N ALA A 92 -20.46 5.61 -2.96
CA ALA A 92 -20.58 4.31 -2.28
C ALA A 92 -19.25 3.92 -1.60
N TYR A 93 -18.13 4.13 -2.29
CA TYR A 93 -16.81 3.89 -1.74
C TYR A 93 -16.54 4.74 -0.49
N ALA A 94 -16.88 6.04 -0.54
CA ALA A 94 -16.76 6.95 0.60
C ALA A 94 -17.56 6.46 1.83
N LYS A 95 -18.79 5.95 1.62
CA LYS A 95 -19.57 5.35 2.71
C LYS A 95 -18.88 4.12 3.31
N GLY A 96 -18.25 3.29 2.49
CA GLY A 96 -17.46 2.15 2.96
C GLY A 96 -16.25 2.59 3.78
N VAL A 97 -15.51 3.59 3.32
CA VAL A 97 -14.39 4.18 4.06
C VAL A 97 -14.84 4.75 5.40
N ASP A 98 -15.94 5.49 5.42
CA ASP A 98 -16.53 6.03 6.66
C ASP A 98 -16.95 4.94 7.63
N PHE A 99 -17.50 3.84 7.12
CA PHE A 99 -17.87 2.69 7.94
C PHE A 99 -16.64 2.06 8.60
N VAL A 100 -15.59 1.80 7.83
CA VAL A 100 -14.33 1.23 8.34
C VAL A 100 -13.71 2.12 9.42
N ARG A 101 -13.68 3.43 9.20
CA ARG A 101 -13.15 4.40 10.16
C ARG A 101 -13.94 4.44 11.48
N LYS A 102 -15.27 4.34 11.39
CA LYS A 102 -16.16 4.42 12.56
C LYS A 102 -16.31 3.09 13.30
N ASN A 103 -16.15 1.97 12.59
CA ASN A 103 -16.40 0.64 13.10
C ASN A 103 -15.22 -0.31 12.78
N PRO A 104 -13.98 -0.01 13.25
CA PRO A 104 -12.80 -0.78 12.85
C PRO A 104 -12.90 -2.26 13.23
N GLU A 105 -13.39 -2.59 14.42
CA GLU A 105 -13.50 -3.98 14.87
C GLU A 105 -14.60 -4.77 14.12
N GLU A 106 -15.69 -4.12 13.72
CA GLU A 106 -16.71 -4.75 12.89
C GLU A 106 -16.20 -4.95 11.46
N SER A 107 -15.46 -3.97 10.95
CA SER A 107 -14.87 -4.02 9.61
C SER A 107 -13.86 -5.16 9.46
N ARG A 108 -13.16 -5.55 10.53
CA ARG A 108 -12.25 -6.71 10.53
C ARG A 108 -12.95 -8.00 10.13
N LYS A 109 -14.22 -8.19 10.50
CA LYS A 109 -15.00 -9.38 10.13
C LYS A 109 -15.16 -9.53 8.61
N SER A 110 -15.10 -8.41 7.89
CA SER A 110 -15.17 -8.41 6.42
C SER A 110 -13.83 -8.73 5.75
N LEU A 111 -12.73 -8.84 6.49
CA LEU A 111 -11.46 -9.30 5.94
C LEU A 111 -11.54 -10.77 5.55
N ASP A 112 -12.18 -11.59 6.37
CA ASP A 112 -12.51 -12.97 6.01
C ASP A 112 -13.65 -12.99 4.99
N GLY A 113 -13.56 -13.86 4.01
CA GLY A 113 -14.56 -14.04 2.94
C GLY A 113 -14.53 -12.99 1.82
N PHE A 114 -14.01 -11.78 2.06
CA PHE A 114 -13.87 -10.73 1.03
C PHE A 114 -12.42 -10.44 0.64
N THR A 115 -11.46 -10.98 1.37
CA THR A 115 -10.02 -10.89 1.09
C THR A 115 -9.37 -12.26 1.25
N ALA A 116 -8.09 -12.38 0.94
CA ALA A 116 -7.31 -13.61 1.17
C ALA A 116 -6.81 -13.74 2.63
N ILE A 117 -7.38 -13.00 3.56
CA ILE A 117 -7.01 -13.03 4.97
C ILE A 117 -7.88 -14.07 5.70
N ASP A 118 -7.23 -15.06 6.28
CA ASP A 118 -7.87 -16.13 7.05
C ASP A 118 -8.40 -15.62 8.40
N GLU A 119 -9.54 -16.15 8.85
CA GLU A 119 -10.19 -15.78 10.11
C GLU A 119 -9.22 -15.81 11.30
N SER A 120 -8.30 -16.76 11.33
CA SER A 120 -7.33 -16.94 12.42
C SER A 120 -6.39 -15.76 12.64
N ILE A 121 -6.18 -14.93 11.59
CA ILE A 121 -5.26 -13.77 11.65
C ILE A 121 -5.96 -12.41 11.51
N VAL A 122 -7.27 -12.39 11.32
CA VAL A 122 -8.06 -11.16 11.12
C VAL A 122 -7.80 -10.10 12.19
N LYS A 123 -7.63 -10.52 13.45
CA LYS A 123 -7.39 -9.61 14.59
C LYS A 123 -5.97 -9.03 14.59
N GLU A 124 -5.02 -9.77 14.05
CA GLU A 124 -3.59 -9.40 14.06
C GLU A 124 -3.20 -8.46 12.91
N VAL A 125 -3.94 -8.52 11.80
CA VAL A 125 -3.64 -7.69 10.61
C VAL A 125 -3.99 -6.23 10.89
N PRO A 126 -3.06 -5.27 10.71
CA PRO A 126 -3.39 -3.85 10.85
C PRO A 126 -4.37 -3.43 9.75
N LEU A 127 -5.38 -2.63 10.12
CA LEU A 127 -6.28 -2.04 9.15
C LEU A 127 -5.58 -0.91 8.40
N ALA A 128 -5.85 -0.81 7.09
CA ALA A 128 -5.36 0.29 6.29
C ALA A 128 -6.00 1.62 6.74
N ASN A 129 -5.20 2.67 6.72
CA ASN A 129 -5.69 4.02 6.93
C ASN A 129 -6.08 4.62 5.57
N PHE A 130 -7.37 4.81 5.34
CA PHE A 130 -7.90 5.31 4.07
C PHE A 130 -7.95 6.83 4.05
N VAL A 131 -7.57 7.43 2.93
CA VAL A 131 -7.72 8.87 2.65
C VAL A 131 -8.51 9.01 1.35
N MET A 132 -9.59 9.78 1.37
CA MET A 132 -10.40 10.05 0.18
C MET A 132 -9.75 11.17 -0.66
N TYR A 133 -10.05 11.18 -1.96
CA TYR A 133 -9.47 12.11 -2.92
C TYR A 133 -9.60 13.59 -2.53
N ASN A 134 -10.68 13.96 -1.86
CA ASN A 134 -10.97 15.31 -1.39
C ASN A 134 -10.39 15.65 -0.01
N GLU A 135 -9.70 14.70 0.62
CA GLU A 135 -9.03 14.85 1.91
C GLU A 135 -7.52 15.02 1.78
N PHE A 136 -6.96 14.85 0.57
CA PHE A 136 -5.53 15.01 0.36
C PHE A 136 -5.07 16.43 0.69
N LYS A 137 -4.08 16.53 1.55
CA LYS A 137 -3.36 17.77 1.84
C LYS A 137 -2.33 18.03 0.73
N PRO A 138 -1.90 19.28 0.53
CA PRO A 138 -0.81 19.58 -0.40
C PRO A 138 0.47 18.79 -0.12
N SER A 139 0.80 18.54 1.16
CA SER A 139 1.92 17.70 1.60
C SER A 139 1.78 16.26 1.13
N ASP A 140 0.58 15.67 1.20
CA ASP A 140 0.32 14.29 0.80
C ASP A 140 0.58 14.12 -0.70
N ILE A 141 0.11 15.09 -1.49
CA ILE A 141 0.34 15.12 -2.95
C ILE A 141 1.83 15.26 -3.25
N ALA A 142 2.55 16.09 -2.48
CA ALA A 142 3.99 16.27 -2.66
C ALA A 142 4.77 14.98 -2.33
N PHE A 143 4.41 14.25 -1.27
CA PHE A 143 5.01 12.96 -0.96
C PHE A 143 4.68 11.89 -2.00
N PHE A 144 3.45 11.89 -2.51
CA PHE A 144 3.07 10.98 -3.59
C PHE A 144 3.85 11.28 -4.88
N GLN A 145 4.04 12.58 -5.21
CA GLN A 145 4.87 13.00 -6.34
C GLN A 145 6.33 12.56 -6.13
N LYS A 146 6.90 12.79 -4.94
CA LYS A 146 8.27 12.35 -4.61
C LYS A 146 8.43 10.84 -4.81
N PHE A 147 7.45 10.05 -4.39
CA PHE A 147 7.47 8.60 -4.60
C PHE A 147 7.48 8.24 -6.10
N PHE A 148 6.66 8.89 -6.92
CA PHE A 148 6.62 8.66 -8.37
C PHE A 148 7.89 9.13 -9.06
N ASP A 149 8.49 10.22 -8.59
CA ASP A 149 9.75 10.73 -9.13
C ASP A 149 10.89 9.71 -8.93
N VAL A 150 10.92 8.97 -7.80
CA VAL A 150 11.87 7.86 -7.61
C VAL A 150 11.76 6.80 -8.72
N PHE A 151 10.55 6.42 -9.12
CA PHE A 151 10.34 5.47 -10.22
C PHE A 151 10.81 6.04 -11.57
N THR A 152 10.64 7.33 -11.78
CA THR A 152 11.13 8.02 -12.98
C THR A 152 12.66 8.06 -13.00
N ASP A 153 13.30 8.43 -11.89
CA ASP A 153 14.75 8.51 -11.76
C ASP A 153 15.43 7.15 -11.92
N ARG A 154 14.76 6.09 -11.43
CA ARG A 154 15.19 4.70 -11.62
C ARG A 154 14.80 4.11 -12.99
N LYS A 155 14.24 4.92 -13.90
CA LYS A 155 13.83 4.52 -15.27
C LYS A 155 12.80 3.39 -15.31
N ILE A 156 12.04 3.21 -14.23
CA ILE A 156 10.90 2.28 -14.18
C ILE A 156 9.72 2.91 -14.95
N PHE A 157 9.48 4.20 -14.74
CA PHE A 157 8.58 4.97 -15.58
C PHE A 157 9.34 5.58 -16.76
N THR A 158 8.76 5.47 -17.94
CA THR A 158 9.33 6.00 -19.20
C THR A 158 9.24 7.53 -19.29
N LYS A 159 8.39 8.15 -18.49
CA LYS A 159 8.20 9.60 -18.41
C LYS A 159 7.79 10.02 -17.01
N LYS A 160 8.08 11.28 -16.68
CA LYS A 160 7.59 11.89 -15.45
C LYS A 160 6.07 11.99 -15.49
N LEU A 161 5.44 11.58 -14.40
CA LEU A 161 3.99 11.66 -14.20
C LEU A 161 3.68 12.79 -13.22
N ASP A 162 2.69 13.60 -13.53
CA ASP A 162 2.12 14.58 -12.59
C ASP A 162 1.03 13.92 -11.78
N VAL A 163 1.34 13.60 -10.53
CA VAL A 163 0.42 12.93 -9.59
C VAL A 163 -0.89 13.71 -9.45
N LYS A 164 -0.83 15.04 -9.40
CA LYS A 164 -2.02 15.87 -9.26
C LYS A 164 -3.02 15.63 -10.40
N SER A 165 -2.50 15.38 -11.61
CA SER A 165 -3.34 15.09 -12.78
C SER A 165 -3.99 13.71 -12.76
N LEU A 166 -3.52 12.81 -11.89
CA LEU A 166 -4.04 11.46 -11.75
C LEU A 166 -5.13 11.34 -10.68
N ILE A 167 -5.27 12.36 -9.83
CA ILE A 167 -6.26 12.36 -8.75
C ILE A 167 -7.62 12.75 -9.33
N TYR A 168 -8.63 11.94 -9.02
CA TYR A 168 -10.02 12.26 -9.35
C TYR A 168 -10.47 13.52 -8.61
N THR A 169 -11.16 14.42 -9.28
CA THR A 169 -11.56 15.74 -8.71
C THR A 169 -13.07 15.95 -8.62
N GLY A 170 -13.88 14.95 -8.99
CA GLY A 170 -15.34 15.04 -8.97
C GLY A 170 -15.98 15.15 -10.36
#